data_8d7f95984275b3bc4ec98b8d376d141a
#
_entry.id   8d7f95984275b3bc4ec98b8d376d141a
#
_cell.length_a   1.000
_cell.length_b   1.000
_cell.length_c   1.000
_cell.angle_alpha   90.00
_cell.angle_beta   90.00
_cell.angle_gamma   90.00
#
_symmetry.space_group_name_H-M   'P 1'
#
loop_
_entity.id
_entity.type
_entity.pdbx_description
1 polymer ?
#
loop_
_entity_poly.entity_id
_entity_poly.type
_entity_poly.pdbx_seq_one_letter_code
_entity_poly.pdbx_strand_id
1 'polypeptide(L)'
;MLEKNKNPLVTVIMNCFNGEFFLKKSIESVLNQTYKNWELIFWDNKSTDKSAEIFNSYKDKRLKYFYADKHTSLYKARNLAIDKATGDFISFLDTDDLWSENKLELQMPYFENPKVGLVFSNVWLFKREVNNKRLAFKSKLPRGNIFDQLIKDYTVGLVSVVMRKDSFTNLKEKFDERFSMIGDFDLFLRLSKLCIFESIQSPLAFVRVHSKSLTLVMKEKETQEMEIWLKENKCNLNESYLKIIKEKTDYRKFVNFKIEGNYKECIKMLLNFEIKIFNIKGLIILFTPIILLKKLLWYHQN
;
A
#
# COMPACT_ATOMS: atom_id res chain seq x y z
N MET A 1 -7.55 -15.51 -32.77
CA MET A 1 -7.65 -14.36 -31.85
C MET A 1 -8.75 -14.71 -30.89
N LEU A 2 -8.40 -14.97 -29.61
CA LEU A 2 -9.41 -15.18 -28.57
C LEU A 2 -10.20 -13.87 -28.43
N GLU A 3 -11.54 -13.95 -28.49
CA GLU A 3 -12.40 -12.80 -28.21
C GLU A 3 -11.99 -12.22 -26.85
N LYS A 4 -11.48 -10.97 -26.86
CA LYS A 4 -11.17 -10.27 -25.61
C LYS A 4 -12.47 -10.16 -24.82
N ASN A 5 -12.54 -10.85 -23.69
CA ASN A 5 -13.65 -10.76 -22.78
C ASN A 5 -13.87 -9.27 -22.43
N LYS A 6 -14.99 -8.70 -22.87
CA LYS A 6 -15.31 -7.27 -22.68
C LYS A 6 -15.39 -6.86 -21.20
N ASN A 7 -15.56 -7.83 -20.31
CA ASN A 7 -15.65 -7.64 -18.87
C ASN A 7 -14.84 -8.71 -18.11
N PRO A 8 -13.50 -8.62 -18.08
CA PRO A 8 -12.67 -9.62 -17.38
C PRO A 8 -12.92 -9.61 -15.87
N LEU A 9 -12.74 -10.76 -15.22
CA LEU A 9 -12.98 -10.93 -13.78
C LEU A 9 -11.87 -10.26 -12.97
N VAL A 10 -12.27 -9.42 -12.01
CA VAL A 10 -11.37 -8.80 -11.02
C VAL A 10 -11.51 -9.52 -9.69
N THR A 11 -10.43 -10.09 -9.17
CA THR A 11 -10.39 -10.60 -7.80
C THR A 11 -9.98 -9.50 -6.85
N VAL A 12 -10.83 -9.18 -5.90
CA VAL A 12 -10.53 -8.29 -4.76
C VAL A 12 -9.98 -9.13 -3.63
N ILE A 13 -8.78 -8.84 -3.17
CA ILE A 13 -8.16 -9.48 -2.01
C ILE A 13 -8.40 -8.64 -0.77
N MET A 14 -9.05 -9.21 0.23
CA MET A 14 -9.28 -8.60 1.53
C MET A 14 -8.74 -9.50 2.64
N ASN A 15 -7.60 -9.12 3.23
CA ASN A 15 -7.04 -9.81 4.38
C ASN A 15 -7.60 -9.23 5.67
N CYS A 16 -7.98 -10.09 6.60
CA CYS A 16 -8.54 -9.71 7.88
C CYS A 16 -7.78 -10.36 9.04
N PHE A 17 -7.49 -9.56 10.05
CA PHE A 17 -7.14 -10.02 11.38
C PHE A 17 -7.75 -9.06 12.39
N ASN A 18 -8.85 -9.46 13.07
CA ASN A 18 -9.58 -8.67 14.04
C ASN A 18 -10.06 -7.31 13.47
N GLY A 19 -10.78 -7.34 12.33
CA GLY A 19 -11.21 -6.17 11.58
C GLY A 19 -12.65 -5.71 11.84
N GLU A 20 -13.38 -6.26 12.82
CA GLU A 20 -14.82 -6.08 13.02
C GLU A 20 -15.34 -4.64 12.93
N PHE A 21 -14.54 -3.66 13.42
CA PHE A 21 -14.96 -2.28 13.53
C PHE A 21 -15.29 -1.58 12.20
N PHE A 22 -14.54 -1.88 11.15
CA PHE A 22 -14.65 -1.18 9.88
C PHE A 22 -15.10 -2.09 8.75
N LEU A 23 -14.99 -3.41 8.92
CA LEU A 23 -15.19 -4.44 7.90
C LEU A 23 -16.49 -4.28 7.11
N LYS A 24 -17.61 -3.99 7.78
CA LYS A 24 -18.91 -3.81 7.14
C LYS A 24 -18.87 -2.77 6.02
N LYS A 25 -18.31 -1.57 6.30
CA LYS A 25 -18.21 -0.49 5.31
C LYS A 25 -17.26 -0.85 4.17
N SER A 26 -16.18 -1.56 4.46
CA SER A 26 -15.23 -2.00 3.44
C SER A 26 -15.87 -3.00 2.48
N ILE A 27 -16.60 -4.01 2.97
CA ILE A 27 -17.35 -4.96 2.13
C ILE A 27 -18.41 -4.23 1.30
N GLU A 28 -19.20 -3.34 1.91
CA GLU A 28 -20.23 -2.56 1.22
C GLU A 28 -19.65 -1.71 0.08
N SER A 29 -18.42 -1.17 0.22
CA SER A 29 -17.76 -0.41 -0.83
C SER A 29 -17.39 -1.27 -2.06
N VAL A 30 -17.19 -2.58 -1.89
CA VAL A 30 -17.00 -3.54 -2.99
C VAL A 30 -18.34 -3.95 -3.59
N LEU A 31 -19.34 -4.24 -2.78
CA LEU A 31 -20.68 -4.61 -3.25
C LEU A 31 -21.30 -3.52 -4.12
N ASN A 32 -21.04 -2.25 -3.82
CA ASN A 32 -21.55 -1.07 -4.53
C ASN A 32 -20.75 -0.75 -5.81
N GLN A 33 -19.72 -1.50 -6.18
CA GLN A 33 -18.98 -1.23 -7.41
C GLN A 33 -19.90 -1.25 -8.64
N THR A 34 -19.78 -0.23 -9.51
CA THR A 34 -20.51 -0.13 -10.78
C THR A 34 -20.08 -1.20 -11.77
N TYR A 35 -18.78 -1.55 -11.80
CA TYR A 35 -18.26 -2.72 -12.50
C TYR A 35 -18.71 -4.00 -11.79
N LYS A 36 -19.42 -4.91 -12.49
CA LYS A 36 -20.11 -6.05 -11.84
C LYS A 36 -19.35 -7.37 -11.85
N ASN A 37 -18.35 -7.53 -12.72
CA ASN A 37 -17.62 -8.80 -12.85
C ASN A 37 -16.40 -8.85 -11.92
N TRP A 38 -16.66 -9.01 -10.65
CA TRP A 38 -15.65 -9.17 -9.61
C TRP A 38 -16.02 -10.32 -8.66
N GLU A 39 -15.02 -10.85 -8.00
CA GLU A 39 -15.11 -11.69 -6.81
C GLU A 39 -14.32 -11.08 -5.67
N LEU A 40 -14.71 -11.34 -4.42
CA LEU A 40 -13.96 -10.94 -3.24
C LEU A 40 -13.48 -12.17 -2.48
N ILE A 41 -12.17 -12.32 -2.36
CA ILE A 41 -11.51 -13.31 -1.52
C ILE A 41 -11.26 -12.67 -0.16
N PHE A 42 -12.05 -13.08 0.83
CA PHE A 42 -11.84 -12.70 2.22
C PHE A 42 -10.96 -13.76 2.90
N TRP A 43 -9.74 -13.37 3.21
CA TRP A 43 -8.78 -14.21 3.92
C TRP A 43 -8.76 -13.84 5.38
N ASP A 44 -9.44 -14.63 6.21
CA ASP A 44 -9.43 -14.49 7.67
C ASP A 44 -8.16 -15.12 8.25
N ASN A 45 -7.22 -14.29 8.66
CA ASN A 45 -5.92 -14.70 9.18
C ASN A 45 -5.97 -15.05 10.68
N LYS A 46 -6.96 -15.86 11.10
CA LYS A 46 -7.21 -16.28 12.49
C LYS A 46 -7.80 -15.16 13.37
N SER A 47 -8.81 -14.44 12.88
CA SER A 47 -9.54 -13.48 13.72
C SER A 47 -10.25 -14.19 14.89
N THR A 48 -10.33 -13.48 16.02
CA THR A 48 -11.00 -13.92 17.25
C THR A 48 -12.17 -13.01 17.64
N ASP A 49 -12.40 -11.97 16.82
CA ASP A 49 -13.51 -11.02 16.95
C ASP A 49 -14.70 -11.45 16.05
N LYS A 50 -15.64 -10.55 15.82
CA LYS A 50 -16.83 -10.81 15.00
C LYS A 50 -16.58 -10.71 13.49
N SER A 51 -15.35 -10.65 13.00
CA SER A 51 -15.05 -10.49 11.58
C SER A 51 -15.67 -11.59 10.72
N ALA A 52 -15.55 -12.85 11.14
CA ALA A 52 -16.15 -14.01 10.44
C ALA A 52 -17.67 -13.93 10.40
N GLU A 53 -18.32 -13.58 11.53
CA GLU A 53 -19.77 -13.42 11.63
C GLU A 53 -20.27 -12.32 10.68
N ILE A 54 -19.61 -11.15 10.70
CA ILE A 54 -19.94 -10.02 9.82
C ILE A 54 -19.83 -10.43 8.36
N PHE A 55 -18.72 -11.04 7.95
CA PHE A 55 -18.56 -11.46 6.54
C PHE A 55 -19.62 -12.46 6.12
N ASN A 56 -19.87 -13.49 6.91
CA ASN A 56 -20.83 -14.56 6.59
C ASN A 56 -22.32 -14.11 6.66
N SER A 57 -22.60 -12.91 7.19
CA SER A 57 -23.95 -12.34 7.16
C SER A 57 -24.38 -11.90 5.75
N TYR A 58 -23.46 -11.66 4.85
CA TYR A 58 -23.74 -11.30 3.45
C TYR A 58 -24.06 -12.55 2.62
N LYS A 59 -25.04 -12.46 1.71
CA LYS A 59 -25.53 -13.58 0.88
C LYS A 59 -25.18 -13.43 -0.61
N ASP A 60 -24.12 -12.70 -0.93
CA ASP A 60 -23.67 -12.55 -2.31
C ASP A 60 -22.69 -13.66 -2.70
N LYS A 61 -22.97 -14.39 -3.79
CA LYS A 61 -22.15 -15.52 -4.29
C LYS A 61 -20.73 -15.14 -4.73
N ARG A 62 -20.48 -13.83 -4.95
CA ARG A 62 -19.16 -13.32 -5.31
C ARG A 62 -18.24 -13.19 -4.11
N LEU A 63 -18.75 -13.29 -2.89
CA LEU A 63 -18.01 -13.26 -1.64
C LEU A 63 -17.53 -14.67 -1.28
N LYS A 64 -16.22 -14.85 -1.15
CA LYS A 64 -15.60 -16.15 -0.85
C LYS A 64 -14.79 -16.05 0.44
N TYR A 65 -15.19 -16.79 1.46
CA TYR A 65 -14.54 -16.85 2.77
C TYR A 65 -13.49 -17.93 2.83
N PHE A 66 -12.30 -17.59 3.31
CA PHE A 66 -11.22 -18.53 3.61
C PHE A 66 -10.67 -18.25 5.00
N TYR A 67 -10.57 -19.29 5.81
CA TYR A 67 -10.00 -19.22 7.15
C TYR A 67 -8.60 -19.83 7.16
N ALA A 68 -7.61 -19.10 7.68
CA ALA A 68 -6.25 -19.58 7.74
C ALA A 68 -6.07 -20.70 8.76
N ASP A 69 -5.27 -21.71 8.46
CA ASP A 69 -4.93 -22.78 9.42
C ASP A 69 -4.15 -22.24 10.62
N LYS A 70 -3.28 -21.24 10.38
CA LYS A 70 -2.51 -20.52 11.39
C LYS A 70 -2.39 -19.05 11.05
N HIS A 71 -2.23 -18.21 12.07
CA HIS A 71 -1.90 -16.81 11.87
C HIS A 71 -0.52 -16.64 11.19
N THR A 72 -0.44 -15.76 10.20
CA THR A 72 0.78 -15.50 9.43
C THR A 72 1.06 -14.00 9.32
N SER A 73 2.24 -13.63 8.79
CA SER A 73 2.54 -12.24 8.45
C SER A 73 1.56 -11.72 7.39
N LEU A 74 1.39 -10.39 7.31
CA LEU A 74 0.44 -9.75 6.39
C LEU A 74 0.68 -10.16 4.93
N TYR A 75 1.94 -10.09 4.46
CA TYR A 75 2.24 -10.40 3.06
C TYR A 75 2.17 -11.89 2.75
N LYS A 76 2.44 -12.77 3.73
CA LYS A 76 2.16 -14.19 3.59
C LYS A 76 0.65 -14.45 3.46
N ALA A 77 -0.16 -13.83 4.29
CA ALA A 77 -1.62 -13.93 4.20
C ALA A 77 -2.13 -13.40 2.84
N ARG A 78 -1.56 -12.29 2.32
CA ARG A 78 -1.87 -11.78 0.97
C ARG A 78 -1.50 -12.78 -0.12
N ASN A 79 -0.33 -13.41 -0.06
CA ASN A 79 0.10 -14.42 -1.02
C ASN A 79 -0.86 -15.63 -1.03
N LEU A 80 -1.24 -16.13 0.15
CA LEU A 80 -2.21 -17.24 0.28
C LEU A 80 -3.59 -16.87 -0.26
N ALA A 81 -4.04 -15.63 -0.07
CA ALA A 81 -5.29 -15.13 -0.63
C ALA A 81 -5.21 -15.00 -2.16
N ILE A 82 -4.09 -14.51 -2.71
CA ILE A 82 -3.85 -14.43 -4.15
C ILE A 82 -3.90 -15.82 -4.81
N ASP A 83 -3.45 -16.87 -4.12
CA ASP A 83 -3.54 -18.26 -4.63
C ASP A 83 -4.97 -18.76 -4.79
N LYS A 84 -5.94 -18.14 -4.11
CA LYS A 84 -7.37 -18.42 -4.27
C LYS A 84 -8.05 -17.60 -5.36
N ALA A 85 -7.34 -16.60 -5.92
CA ALA A 85 -7.88 -15.71 -6.94
C ALA A 85 -8.17 -16.47 -8.25
N THR A 86 -9.38 -16.31 -8.80
CA THR A 86 -9.77 -16.90 -10.09
C THR A 86 -9.82 -15.88 -11.22
N GLY A 87 -9.81 -14.59 -10.90
CA GLY A 87 -9.86 -13.50 -11.88
C GLY A 87 -8.55 -13.28 -12.64
N ASP A 88 -8.66 -12.61 -13.79
CA ASP A 88 -7.53 -12.20 -14.62
C ASP A 88 -6.80 -10.99 -14.03
N PHE A 89 -7.48 -10.26 -13.15
CA PHE A 89 -6.96 -9.06 -12.48
C PHE A 89 -7.10 -9.20 -10.96
N ILE A 90 -6.18 -8.55 -10.25
CA ILE A 90 -6.15 -8.52 -8.79
C ILE A 90 -6.18 -7.07 -8.31
N SER A 91 -6.94 -6.82 -7.28
CA SER A 91 -6.97 -5.56 -6.54
C SER A 91 -6.99 -5.86 -5.03
N PHE A 92 -6.63 -4.87 -4.22
CA PHE A 92 -6.51 -5.05 -2.76
C PHE A 92 -7.36 -4.02 -2.03
N LEU A 93 -8.06 -4.47 -0.99
CA LEU A 93 -8.78 -3.59 -0.08
C LEU A 93 -8.57 -4.09 1.36
N ASP A 94 -7.98 -3.26 2.19
CA ASP A 94 -7.84 -3.57 3.62
C ASP A 94 -9.19 -3.35 4.34
N THR A 95 -9.39 -4.07 5.47
CA THR A 95 -10.69 -4.11 6.18
C THR A 95 -11.12 -2.77 6.80
N ASP A 96 -10.24 -1.78 6.83
CA ASP A 96 -10.46 -0.43 7.37
C ASP A 96 -10.56 0.65 6.30
N ASP A 97 -10.33 0.31 5.03
CA ASP A 97 -10.35 1.21 3.89
C ASP A 97 -11.64 1.12 3.06
N LEU A 98 -11.82 2.06 2.13
CA LEU A 98 -13.02 2.11 1.27
C LEU A 98 -12.64 2.40 -0.18
N TRP A 99 -13.51 1.98 -1.11
CA TRP A 99 -13.43 2.34 -2.52
C TRP A 99 -14.55 3.29 -2.94
N SER A 100 -14.27 4.12 -3.96
CA SER A 100 -15.32 4.82 -4.73
C SER A 100 -16.08 3.80 -5.55
N GLU A 101 -17.39 3.99 -5.72
CA GLU A 101 -18.29 3.06 -6.42
C GLU A 101 -17.85 2.76 -7.86
N ASN A 102 -17.21 3.71 -8.52
CA ASN A 102 -16.78 3.63 -9.92
C ASN A 102 -15.29 3.28 -10.08
N LYS A 103 -14.60 2.82 -9.00
CA LYS A 103 -13.16 2.56 -9.05
C LYS A 103 -12.78 1.56 -10.14
N LEU A 104 -13.38 0.38 -10.12
CA LEU A 104 -13.05 -0.66 -11.08
C LEU A 104 -13.46 -0.26 -12.50
N GLU A 105 -14.62 0.35 -12.67
CA GLU A 105 -15.10 0.82 -13.97
C GLU A 105 -14.14 1.81 -14.63
N LEU A 106 -13.56 2.73 -13.86
CA LEU A 106 -12.61 3.72 -14.38
C LEU A 106 -11.21 3.14 -14.64
N GLN A 107 -10.82 2.08 -13.94
CA GLN A 107 -9.49 1.49 -14.09
C GLN A 107 -9.40 0.43 -15.19
N MET A 108 -10.46 -0.38 -15.38
CA MET A 108 -10.43 -1.52 -16.30
C MET A 108 -10.15 -1.15 -17.77
N PRO A 109 -10.64 -0.03 -18.33
CA PRO A 109 -10.36 0.34 -19.72
C PRO A 109 -8.87 0.53 -20.04
N TYR A 110 -8.03 0.90 -19.10
CA TYR A 110 -6.60 1.06 -19.31
C TYR A 110 -5.91 -0.26 -19.71
N PHE A 111 -6.48 -1.39 -19.34
CA PHE A 111 -5.96 -2.72 -19.65
C PHE A 111 -6.29 -3.19 -21.09
N GLU A 112 -6.98 -2.39 -21.90
CA GLU A 112 -7.08 -2.63 -23.35
C GLU A 112 -5.68 -2.59 -23.99
N ASN A 113 -4.77 -1.78 -23.46
CA ASN A 113 -3.36 -1.85 -23.80
C ASN A 113 -2.70 -3.06 -23.08
N PRO A 114 -2.24 -4.10 -23.81
CA PRO A 114 -1.67 -5.30 -23.20
C PRO A 114 -0.34 -5.05 -22.47
N LYS A 115 0.34 -3.92 -22.73
CA LYS A 115 1.57 -3.52 -22.04
C LYS A 115 1.31 -2.95 -20.64
N VAL A 116 0.07 -2.54 -20.35
CA VAL A 116 -0.31 -2.03 -19.01
C VAL A 116 -0.49 -3.21 -18.07
N GLY A 117 0.40 -3.33 -17.10
CA GLY A 117 0.35 -4.38 -16.08
C GLY A 117 -0.32 -3.92 -14.78
N LEU A 118 -0.32 -2.61 -14.51
CA LEU A 118 -0.87 -2.05 -13.28
C LEU A 118 -1.50 -0.67 -13.54
N VAL A 119 -2.68 -0.44 -12.93
CA VAL A 119 -3.37 0.85 -12.89
C VAL A 119 -3.61 1.23 -11.45
N PHE A 120 -3.23 2.44 -11.06
CA PHE A 120 -3.45 2.97 -9.71
C PHE A 120 -4.08 4.36 -9.75
N SER A 121 -4.57 4.82 -8.63
CA SER A 121 -5.17 6.15 -8.52
C SER A 121 -4.60 6.91 -7.33
N ASN A 122 -4.90 8.22 -7.28
CA ASN A 122 -4.75 8.95 -6.04
C ASN A 122 -5.66 8.38 -4.95
N VAL A 123 -5.41 8.76 -3.71
CA VAL A 123 -6.10 8.24 -2.53
C VAL A 123 -6.53 9.41 -1.64
N TRP A 124 -7.71 9.29 -1.04
CA TRP A 124 -8.11 10.12 0.07
C TRP A 124 -7.62 9.53 1.39
N LEU A 125 -7.00 10.36 2.22
CA LEU A 125 -6.73 10.02 3.61
C LEU A 125 -7.80 10.66 4.49
N PHE A 126 -8.42 9.88 5.39
CA PHE A 126 -9.46 10.37 6.30
C PHE A 126 -9.33 9.74 7.70
N LYS A 127 -9.89 10.38 8.73
CA LYS A 127 -9.84 9.84 10.10
C LYS A 127 -11.17 9.21 10.52
N ARG A 128 -12.10 10.02 10.98
CA ARG A 128 -13.40 9.55 11.51
C ARG A 128 -14.46 9.53 10.44
N GLU A 129 -14.55 10.61 9.66
CA GLU A 129 -15.57 10.81 8.63
C GLU A 129 -14.93 11.08 7.29
N VAL A 130 -15.51 10.53 6.23
CA VAL A 130 -15.05 10.70 4.84
C VAL A 130 -15.11 12.16 4.39
N ASN A 131 -15.96 13.00 5.02
CA ASN A 131 -16.07 14.42 4.69
C ASN A 131 -14.82 15.24 5.11
N ASN A 132 -14.09 14.79 6.14
CA ASN A 132 -12.82 15.40 6.55
C ASN A 132 -11.65 14.59 6.01
N LYS A 133 -11.37 14.79 4.71
CA LYS A 133 -10.36 14.05 3.97
C LYS A 133 -9.35 14.98 3.29
N ARG A 134 -8.17 14.46 3.01
CA ARG A 134 -7.13 15.13 2.21
C ARG A 134 -6.55 14.18 1.18
N LEU A 135 -6.01 14.74 0.10
CA LEU A 135 -5.27 13.94 -0.88
C LEU A 135 -4.00 13.36 -0.25
N ALA A 136 -3.74 12.11 -0.55
CA ALA A 136 -2.47 11.48 -0.20
C ALA A 136 -1.34 12.10 -1.01
N PHE A 137 -1.50 12.21 -2.33
CA PHE A 137 -0.48 12.73 -3.23
C PHE A 137 -0.94 14.06 -3.84
N LYS A 138 -0.16 15.12 -3.57
CA LYS A 138 -0.46 16.47 -4.08
C LYS A 138 0.12 16.70 -5.47
N SER A 139 1.26 16.05 -5.78
CA SER A 139 1.88 16.08 -7.09
C SER A 139 1.12 15.22 -8.08
N LYS A 140 1.32 15.48 -9.37
CA LYS A 140 0.77 14.65 -10.45
C LYS A 140 1.36 13.24 -10.36
N LEU A 141 0.49 12.23 -10.34
CA LEU A 141 0.92 10.84 -10.32
C LEU A 141 1.63 10.47 -11.64
N PRO A 142 2.75 9.74 -11.57
CA PRO A 142 3.47 9.30 -12.75
C PRO A 142 2.72 8.20 -13.51
N ARG A 143 3.04 8.02 -14.80
CA ARG A 143 2.55 6.95 -15.66
C ARG A 143 3.60 6.53 -16.68
N GLY A 144 3.46 5.33 -17.22
CA GLY A 144 4.42 4.76 -18.17
C GLY A 144 5.45 3.88 -17.46
N ASN A 145 6.72 4.03 -17.82
CA ASN A 145 7.85 3.39 -17.14
C ASN A 145 8.24 4.24 -15.93
N ILE A 146 7.70 3.93 -14.77
CA ILE A 146 7.79 4.80 -13.59
C ILE A 146 8.82 4.36 -12.54
N PHE A 147 9.69 3.42 -12.86
CA PHE A 147 10.68 2.90 -11.89
C PHE A 147 11.48 4.03 -11.21
N ASP A 148 12.03 4.95 -11.99
CA ASP A 148 12.84 6.06 -11.47
C ASP A 148 12.02 7.02 -10.60
N GLN A 149 10.75 7.24 -10.98
CA GLN A 149 9.84 8.08 -10.23
C GLN A 149 9.47 7.43 -8.89
N LEU A 150 9.24 6.11 -8.86
CA LEU A 150 8.95 5.38 -7.62
C LEU A 150 10.13 5.40 -6.64
N ILE A 151 11.37 5.33 -7.13
CA ILE A 151 12.57 5.50 -6.31
C ILE A 151 12.60 6.90 -5.68
N LYS A 152 12.33 7.92 -6.50
CA LYS A 152 12.36 9.32 -6.07
C LYS A 152 11.19 9.70 -5.20
N ASP A 153 10.01 9.17 -5.48
CA ASP A 153 8.79 9.43 -4.71
C ASP A 153 7.80 8.27 -4.89
N TYR A 154 7.63 7.48 -3.84
CA TYR A 154 6.74 6.31 -3.88
C TYR A 154 5.29 6.77 -3.75
N THR A 155 4.54 6.70 -4.84
CA THR A 155 3.18 7.23 -4.96
C THR A 155 2.11 6.17 -5.26
N VAL A 156 2.42 4.89 -5.13
CA VAL A 156 1.47 3.79 -5.38
C VAL A 156 0.88 3.30 -4.05
N GLY A 157 -0.36 3.66 -3.77
CA GLY A 157 -1.08 3.11 -2.63
C GLY A 157 -1.73 1.77 -2.98
N LEU A 158 -1.43 0.70 -2.23
CA LEU A 158 -1.92 -0.66 -2.51
C LEU A 158 -3.44 -0.73 -2.68
N VAL A 159 -4.19 -0.01 -1.84
CA VAL A 159 -5.67 0.04 -1.90
C VAL A 159 -6.21 0.59 -3.22
N SER A 160 -5.41 1.37 -3.95
CA SER A 160 -5.81 2.00 -5.21
C SER A 160 -5.52 1.16 -6.46
N VAL A 161 -4.78 0.07 -6.30
CA VAL A 161 -4.23 -0.72 -7.42
C VAL A 161 -5.27 -1.67 -8.00
N VAL A 162 -5.26 -1.81 -9.33
CA VAL A 162 -5.69 -3.00 -10.09
C VAL A 162 -4.49 -3.45 -10.91
N MET A 163 -4.18 -4.74 -10.94
CA MET A 163 -3.06 -5.27 -11.69
C MET A 163 -3.41 -6.58 -12.38
N ARG A 164 -2.73 -6.89 -13.49
CA ARG A 164 -2.87 -8.18 -14.15
C ARG A 164 -2.33 -9.29 -13.25
N LYS A 165 -3.08 -10.37 -13.12
CA LYS A 165 -2.65 -11.55 -12.36
C LYS A 165 -1.41 -12.20 -12.96
N ASP A 166 -1.29 -12.25 -14.28
CA ASP A 166 -0.15 -12.81 -15.00
C ASP A 166 1.16 -12.02 -14.74
N SER A 167 1.07 -10.76 -14.30
CA SER A 167 2.25 -9.99 -13.86
C SER A 167 3.04 -10.68 -12.76
N PHE A 168 2.38 -11.51 -11.92
CA PHE A 168 3.07 -12.31 -10.91
C PHE A 168 3.86 -13.49 -11.49
N THR A 169 3.46 -14.04 -12.63
CA THR A 169 4.14 -15.20 -13.23
C THR A 169 5.57 -14.88 -13.67
N ASN A 170 5.83 -13.62 -13.98
CA ASN A 170 7.15 -13.12 -14.39
C ASN A 170 8.03 -12.70 -13.21
N LEU A 171 7.51 -12.78 -11.97
CA LEU A 171 8.24 -12.51 -10.75
C LEU A 171 8.66 -13.82 -10.09
N LYS A 172 9.86 -13.85 -9.50
CA LYS A 172 10.29 -14.99 -8.66
C LYS A 172 9.34 -15.22 -7.49
N GLU A 173 8.87 -14.12 -6.90
CA GLU A 173 8.02 -14.09 -5.71
C GLU A 173 6.93 -13.02 -5.90
N LYS A 174 5.76 -13.27 -5.36
CA LYS A 174 4.69 -12.28 -5.21
C LYS A 174 5.14 -11.20 -4.21
N PHE A 175 4.50 -11.10 -3.06
CA PHE A 175 5.04 -10.32 -1.95
C PHE A 175 6.16 -11.10 -1.25
N ASP A 176 7.22 -10.40 -0.83
CA ASP A 176 8.22 -10.99 0.07
C ASP A 176 7.61 -11.15 1.47
N GLU A 177 7.44 -12.40 1.91
CA GLU A 177 6.77 -12.76 3.16
C GLU A 177 7.56 -12.37 4.43
N ARG A 178 8.84 -12.01 4.29
CA ARG A 178 9.70 -11.54 5.37
C ARG A 178 9.33 -10.13 5.82
N PHE A 179 8.81 -9.34 4.91
CA PHE A 179 8.38 -7.98 5.20
C PHE A 179 6.97 -7.93 5.79
N SER A 180 6.67 -6.85 6.50
CA SER A 180 5.36 -6.55 7.06
C SER A 180 4.90 -5.14 6.69
N MET A 181 5.85 -4.25 6.31
CA MET A 181 5.59 -2.84 6.05
C MET A 181 5.92 -2.41 4.63
N ILE A 182 6.97 -2.96 4.02
CA ILE A 182 7.47 -2.50 2.72
C ILE A 182 7.24 -3.48 1.56
N GLY A 183 6.46 -4.53 1.76
CA GLY A 183 6.27 -5.55 0.73
C GLY A 183 5.56 -5.04 -0.53
N ASP A 184 4.70 -4.03 -0.43
CA ASP A 184 4.09 -3.36 -1.57
C ASP A 184 5.11 -2.48 -2.32
N PHE A 185 5.96 -1.74 -1.60
CA PHE A 185 7.08 -0.99 -2.18
C PHE A 185 8.01 -1.93 -2.97
N ASP A 186 8.44 -3.03 -2.37
CA ASP A 186 9.29 -4.03 -3.04
C ASP A 186 8.61 -4.61 -4.29
N LEU A 187 7.36 -5.07 -4.15
CA LEU A 187 6.59 -5.66 -5.24
C LEU A 187 6.44 -4.68 -6.42
N PHE A 188 6.02 -3.44 -6.16
CA PHE A 188 5.74 -2.50 -7.23
C PHE A 188 7.01 -1.96 -7.89
N LEU A 189 8.13 -1.87 -7.17
CA LEU A 189 9.41 -1.61 -7.80
C LEU A 189 9.83 -2.73 -8.75
N ARG A 190 9.67 -4.00 -8.35
CA ARG A 190 9.97 -5.14 -9.25
C ARG A 190 9.06 -5.15 -10.48
N LEU A 191 7.77 -4.92 -10.29
CA LEU A 191 6.78 -4.88 -11.38
C LEU A 191 7.00 -3.71 -12.34
N SER A 192 7.40 -2.54 -11.85
CA SER A 192 7.62 -1.35 -12.69
C SER A 192 8.77 -1.50 -13.70
N LYS A 193 9.62 -2.52 -13.54
CA LYS A 193 10.65 -2.91 -14.53
C LYS A 193 10.11 -3.81 -15.63
N LEU A 194 8.95 -4.44 -15.41
CA LEU A 194 8.41 -5.48 -16.30
C LEU A 194 7.23 -5.00 -17.13
N CYS A 195 6.47 -4.01 -16.67
CA CYS A 195 5.26 -3.56 -17.34
C CYS A 195 5.04 -2.05 -17.16
N ILE A 196 4.14 -1.52 -17.98
CA ILE A 196 3.71 -0.13 -17.90
C ILE A 196 2.71 0.03 -16.75
N PHE A 197 2.88 1.10 -15.98
CA PHE A 197 1.92 1.54 -14.98
C PHE A 197 1.12 2.72 -15.52
N GLU A 198 -0.19 2.70 -15.35
CA GLU A 198 -1.07 3.83 -15.63
C GLU A 198 -1.65 4.40 -14.34
N SER A 199 -1.93 5.70 -14.36
CA SER A 199 -2.44 6.40 -13.17
C SER A 199 -3.65 7.25 -13.47
N ILE A 200 -4.61 7.25 -12.52
CA ILE A 200 -5.77 8.13 -12.49
C ILE A 200 -5.54 9.18 -11.43
N GLN A 201 -5.56 10.46 -11.82
CA GLN A 201 -5.27 11.57 -10.91
C GLN A 201 -6.34 11.75 -9.83
N SER A 202 -7.60 11.46 -10.17
CA SER A 202 -8.71 11.49 -9.22
C SER A 202 -8.57 10.35 -8.20
N PRO A 203 -8.83 10.60 -6.92
CA PRO A 203 -8.76 9.58 -5.89
C PRO A 203 -9.97 8.64 -5.98
N LEU A 204 -9.69 7.34 -6.11
CA LEU A 204 -10.70 6.27 -6.21
C LEU A 204 -10.72 5.35 -4.98
N ALA A 205 -9.88 5.59 -4.01
CA ALA A 205 -9.83 4.87 -2.77
C ALA A 205 -9.67 5.82 -1.57
N PHE A 206 -10.04 5.34 -0.39
CA PHE A 206 -10.02 6.09 0.86
C PHE A 206 -9.28 5.27 1.91
N VAL A 207 -8.15 5.77 2.38
CA VAL A 207 -7.36 5.16 3.46
C VAL A 207 -7.76 5.77 4.79
N ARG A 208 -8.15 4.94 5.72
CA ARG A 208 -8.50 5.35 7.08
C ARG A 208 -7.27 5.43 7.94
N VAL A 209 -7.06 6.59 8.56
CA VAL A 209 -5.97 6.82 9.52
C VAL A 209 -6.53 6.77 10.95
N HIS A 210 -6.15 5.74 11.70
CA HIS A 210 -6.57 5.56 13.10
C HIS A 210 -5.41 5.05 13.96
N SER A 211 -5.55 5.08 15.28
CA SER A 211 -4.46 4.76 16.21
C SER A 211 -3.88 3.34 16.09
N LYS A 212 -4.63 2.41 15.50
CA LYS A 212 -4.21 1.03 15.26
C LYS A 212 -3.70 0.80 13.83
N SER A 213 -3.65 1.83 12.96
CA SER A 213 -3.11 1.69 11.60
C SER A 213 -1.66 1.21 11.65
N LEU A 214 -1.32 0.15 10.91
CA LEU A 214 0.02 -0.46 10.92
C LEU A 214 1.13 0.56 10.66
N THR A 215 0.91 1.46 9.71
CA THR A 215 1.86 2.55 9.38
C THR A 215 2.15 3.51 10.54
N LEU A 216 1.25 3.60 11.53
CA LEU A 216 1.48 4.40 12.72
C LEU A 216 2.12 3.61 13.86
N VAL A 217 1.78 2.31 13.97
CA VAL A 217 2.22 1.45 15.06
C VAL A 217 3.60 0.85 14.80
N MET A 218 3.92 0.53 13.54
CA MET A 218 5.12 -0.24 13.17
C MET A 218 6.18 0.61 12.44
N LYS A 219 6.30 1.89 12.75
CA LYS A 219 7.22 2.83 12.08
C LYS A 219 8.69 2.42 12.17
N GLU A 220 9.11 1.89 13.31
CA GLU A 220 10.47 1.39 13.50
C GLU A 220 10.74 0.18 12.59
N LYS A 221 9.78 -0.74 12.52
CA LYS A 221 9.88 -1.92 11.67
C LYS A 221 9.98 -1.55 10.19
N GLU A 222 9.25 -0.54 9.74
CA GLU A 222 9.36 -0.03 8.36
C GLU A 222 10.80 0.39 8.03
N THR A 223 11.46 1.13 8.92
CA THR A 223 12.85 1.57 8.69
C THR A 223 13.84 0.43 8.77
N GLN A 224 13.63 -0.54 9.67
CA GLN A 224 14.48 -1.75 9.74
C GLN A 224 14.34 -2.63 8.49
N GLU A 225 13.12 -2.85 8.01
CA GLU A 225 12.88 -3.61 6.78
C GLU A 225 13.50 -2.91 5.57
N MET A 226 13.44 -1.57 5.50
CA MET A 226 14.06 -0.81 4.43
C MET A 226 15.60 -0.89 4.47
N GLU A 227 16.23 -0.93 5.65
CA GLU A 227 17.68 -1.16 5.78
C GLU A 227 18.07 -2.55 5.28
N ILE A 228 17.28 -3.59 5.59
CA ILE A 228 17.48 -4.95 5.08
C ILE A 228 17.35 -4.95 3.55
N TRP A 229 16.28 -4.35 3.03
CA TRP A 229 16.03 -4.26 1.60
C TRP A 229 17.16 -3.55 0.85
N LEU A 230 17.67 -2.42 1.37
CA LEU A 230 18.81 -1.69 0.80
C LEU A 230 20.06 -2.55 0.73
N LYS A 231 20.37 -3.30 1.79
CA LYS A 231 21.53 -4.20 1.85
C LYS A 231 21.45 -5.30 0.78
N GLU A 232 20.28 -5.90 0.62
CA GLU A 232 20.05 -6.99 -0.34
C GLU A 232 20.04 -6.50 -1.80
N ASN A 233 19.57 -5.27 -2.04
CA ASN A 233 19.51 -4.69 -3.38
C ASN A 233 20.74 -3.88 -3.79
N LYS A 234 21.83 -3.89 -2.98
CA LYS A 234 23.04 -3.12 -3.22
C LYS A 234 23.67 -3.40 -4.59
N CYS A 235 23.63 -4.65 -5.06
CA CYS A 235 24.19 -5.05 -6.36
C CYS A 235 23.19 -4.90 -7.52
N ASN A 236 21.90 -4.70 -7.24
CA ASN A 236 20.83 -4.65 -8.25
C ASN A 236 20.41 -3.23 -8.65
N LEU A 237 20.87 -2.23 -7.90
CA LEU A 237 20.57 -0.82 -8.09
C LEU A 237 21.85 -0.01 -8.24
N ASN A 238 21.78 1.08 -9.00
CA ASN A 238 22.89 2.02 -9.07
C ASN A 238 23.03 2.81 -7.75
N GLU A 239 24.21 3.34 -7.51
CA GLU A 239 24.56 4.06 -6.28
C GLU A 239 23.64 5.27 -6.02
N SER A 240 23.21 5.95 -7.08
CA SER A 240 22.34 7.12 -6.94
C SER A 240 20.96 6.76 -6.38
N TYR A 241 20.38 5.62 -6.80
CA TYR A 241 19.11 5.13 -6.27
C TYR A 241 19.24 4.65 -4.83
N LEU A 242 20.29 3.90 -4.53
CA LEU A 242 20.60 3.48 -3.16
C LEU A 242 20.73 4.67 -2.22
N LYS A 243 21.44 5.71 -2.66
CA LYS A 243 21.58 6.96 -1.90
C LYS A 243 20.23 7.63 -1.63
N ILE A 244 19.38 7.79 -2.65
CA ILE A 244 18.05 8.39 -2.49
C ILE A 244 17.20 7.63 -1.48
N ILE A 245 17.13 6.30 -1.59
CA ILE A 245 16.33 5.47 -0.68
C ILE A 245 16.91 5.52 0.74
N LYS A 246 18.24 5.44 0.86
CA LYS A 246 18.92 5.56 2.15
C LYS A 246 18.63 6.89 2.84
N GLU A 247 18.76 8.01 2.13
CA GLU A 247 18.47 9.34 2.67
C GLU A 247 17.02 9.45 3.19
N LYS A 248 16.05 8.89 2.47
CA LYS A 248 14.64 8.85 2.90
C LYS A 248 14.44 7.97 4.14
N THR A 249 15.10 6.82 4.18
CA THR A 249 15.04 5.90 5.32
C THR A 249 15.63 6.55 6.56
N ASP A 250 16.79 7.16 6.42
CA ASP A 250 17.49 7.87 7.50
C ASP A 250 16.64 9.06 8.01
N TYR A 251 16.01 9.82 7.11
CA TYR A 251 15.10 10.90 7.47
C TYR A 251 13.88 10.39 8.30
N ARG A 252 13.26 9.28 7.87
CA ARG A 252 12.16 8.65 8.63
C ARG A 252 12.62 8.17 10.00
N LYS A 253 13.77 7.53 10.07
CA LYS A 253 14.38 7.09 11.32
C LYS A 253 14.63 8.23 12.29
N PHE A 254 15.19 9.33 11.79
CA PHE A 254 15.40 10.56 12.56
C PHE A 254 14.09 11.11 13.13
N VAL A 255 13.04 11.18 12.30
CA VAL A 255 11.71 11.65 12.72
C VAL A 255 11.10 10.73 13.77
N ASN A 256 11.27 9.41 13.63
CA ASN A 256 10.78 8.45 14.62
C ASN A 256 11.48 8.64 15.96
N PHE A 257 12.81 8.72 16.01
CA PHE A 257 13.56 9.00 17.24
C PHE A 257 13.13 10.30 17.91
N LYS A 258 12.88 11.36 17.10
CA LYS A 258 12.36 12.63 17.66
C LYS A 258 10.98 12.46 18.32
N ILE A 259 10.07 11.71 17.67
CA ILE A 259 8.71 11.48 18.20
C ILE A 259 8.75 10.65 19.50
N GLU A 260 9.70 9.73 19.60
CA GLU A 260 9.93 8.87 20.79
C GLU A 260 10.69 9.58 21.89
N GLY A 261 11.20 10.81 21.65
CA GLY A 261 12.00 11.56 22.61
C GLY A 261 13.45 11.10 22.71
N ASN A 262 13.91 10.27 21.77
CA ASN A 262 15.29 9.77 21.73
C ASN A 262 16.24 10.80 21.09
N TYR A 263 16.45 11.90 21.78
CA TYR A 263 17.29 13.00 21.30
C TYR A 263 18.77 12.62 21.12
N LYS A 264 19.25 11.65 21.89
CA LYS A 264 20.64 11.16 21.79
C LYS A 264 20.91 10.61 20.39
N GLU A 265 20.03 9.74 19.88
CA GLU A 265 20.18 9.19 18.52
C GLU A 265 19.94 10.26 17.45
N CYS A 266 19.03 11.22 17.67
CA CYS A 266 18.88 12.34 16.75
C CYS A 266 20.17 13.14 16.60
N ILE A 267 20.84 13.49 17.70
CA ILE A 267 22.11 14.26 17.69
C ILE A 267 23.21 13.42 17.02
N LYS A 268 23.32 12.13 17.35
CA LYS A 268 24.29 11.22 16.74
C LYS A 268 24.11 11.14 15.23
N MET A 269 22.86 11.05 14.75
CA MET A 269 22.58 11.06 13.32
C MET A 269 22.99 12.38 12.67
N LEU A 270 22.70 13.53 13.26
CA LEU A 270 23.11 14.85 12.73
C LEU A 270 24.62 14.99 12.62
N LEU A 271 25.38 14.47 13.59
CA LEU A 271 26.85 14.53 13.58
C LEU A 271 27.48 13.61 12.53
N ASN A 272 26.81 12.52 12.17
CA ASN A 272 27.30 11.52 11.23
C ASN A 272 26.86 11.75 9.78
N PHE A 273 26.03 12.77 9.52
CA PHE A 273 25.53 13.02 8.17
C PHE A 273 26.44 13.95 7.36
N GLU A 274 26.89 13.47 6.21
CA GLU A 274 27.68 14.23 5.22
C GLU A 274 26.87 15.29 4.44
N ILE A 275 25.53 15.29 4.55
CA ILE A 275 24.65 16.05 3.66
C ILE A 275 24.12 17.33 4.34
N LYS A 276 24.60 18.49 3.90
CA LYS A 276 24.20 19.83 4.41
C LYS A 276 22.68 20.06 4.45
N ILE A 277 21.91 19.57 3.47
CA ILE A 277 20.44 19.77 3.39
C ILE A 277 19.71 18.98 4.47
N PHE A 278 20.16 17.74 4.75
CA PHE A 278 19.60 16.93 5.83
C PHE A 278 19.85 17.59 7.19
N ASN A 279 21.03 18.14 7.38
CA ASN A 279 21.39 18.80 8.64
C ASN A 279 20.48 20.00 8.94
N ILE A 280 20.16 20.84 7.93
CA ILE A 280 19.24 21.97 8.12
C ILE A 280 17.83 21.49 8.43
N LYS A 281 17.29 20.56 7.64
CA LYS A 281 15.96 19.97 7.89
C LYS A 281 15.90 19.24 9.23
N GLY A 282 16.95 18.49 9.56
CA GLY A 282 17.07 17.78 10.83
C GLY A 282 17.10 18.71 12.03
N LEU A 283 17.83 19.82 11.94
CA LEU A 283 17.83 20.85 12.99
C LEU A 283 16.44 21.46 13.17
N ILE A 284 15.76 21.83 12.08
CA ILE A 284 14.37 22.34 12.16
C ILE A 284 13.48 21.34 12.89
N ILE A 285 13.54 20.06 12.51
CA ILE A 285 12.74 18.99 13.16
C ILE A 285 13.14 18.83 14.62
N LEU A 286 14.45 18.88 14.95
CA LEU A 286 14.93 18.72 16.32
C LEU A 286 14.34 19.78 17.25
N PHE A 287 14.23 21.03 16.81
CA PHE A 287 13.66 22.12 17.59
C PHE A 287 12.13 22.25 17.45
N THR A 288 11.49 21.55 16.53
CA THR A 288 10.04 21.58 16.39
C THR A 288 9.38 20.84 17.57
N PRO A 289 8.40 21.43 18.27
CA PRO A 289 7.65 20.74 19.32
C PRO A 289 7.01 19.46 18.80
N ILE A 290 7.06 18.37 19.59
CA ILE A 290 6.56 17.04 19.18
C ILE A 290 5.08 17.10 18.77
N ILE A 291 4.26 17.88 19.46
CA ILE A 291 2.84 18.06 19.15
C ILE A 291 2.67 18.66 17.74
N LEU A 292 3.46 19.70 17.42
CA LEU A 292 3.44 20.34 16.12
C LEU A 292 4.00 19.40 15.04
N LEU A 293 5.08 18.68 15.34
CA LEU A 293 5.66 17.69 14.44
C LEU A 293 4.66 16.56 14.12
N LYS A 294 3.98 16.01 15.13
CA LYS A 294 2.91 15.01 14.90
C LYS A 294 1.78 15.57 14.04
N LYS A 295 1.41 16.83 14.23
CA LYS A 295 0.39 17.50 13.41
C LYS A 295 0.86 17.72 11.98
N LEU A 296 2.09 18.20 11.79
CA LEU A 296 2.71 18.38 10.46
C LEU A 296 2.88 17.04 9.73
N LEU A 297 3.36 16.00 10.41
CA LEU A 297 3.50 14.66 9.83
C LEU A 297 2.15 14.09 9.43
N TRP A 298 1.10 14.36 10.20
CA TRP A 298 -0.24 13.96 9.79
C TRP A 298 -0.68 14.68 8.51
N TYR A 299 -0.22 15.92 8.27
CA TYR A 299 -0.43 16.67 7.03
C TYR A 299 0.51 16.26 5.88
N HIS A 300 1.69 15.71 6.21
CA HIS A 300 2.78 15.40 5.28
C HIS A 300 3.15 13.90 5.28
N GLN A 301 2.28 12.99 5.80
CA GLN A 301 2.48 11.58 5.52
C GLN A 301 2.23 11.36 4.04
N ASN A 302 3.28 11.67 3.41
CA ASN A 302 3.93 11.15 2.23
C ASN A 302 5.38 11.52 2.28
#